data_131c9001d279daf28f042844ebfa9fcd
#
_entry.id   131c9001d279daf28f042844ebfa9fcd
#
_cell.length_a   1.000
_cell.length_b   1.000
_cell.length_c   1.000
_cell.angle_alpha   90.00
_cell.angle_beta   90.00
_cell.angle_gamma   90.00
#
_symmetry.space_group_name_H-M   'P 1'
#
loop_
_entity.id
_entity.type
_entity.pdbx_description
1 polymer ?
#
loop_
_entity_poly.entity_id
_entity_poly.type
_entity_poly.pdbx_seq_one_letter_code
_entity_poly.pdbx_strand_id
1 'polypeptide(L)'
;MLVVAPTSVVGAWVEQAARFCPDLRVRAVTRTRAKRGEELGEIVADADMVVTSYTIARLEEEDFTGVDWSWVVLDEAQFVKNRTAVTYKTVRSLRTPSTVAITGTPLENSLMDLWSLLSIAAPGLLPGPDRFAK
;
A
#
# COMPACT_ATOMS: atom_id res chain seq x y z
N MET A 1 -4.38 6.29 8.38
CA MET A 1 -3.91 4.95 7.94
C MET A 1 -4.25 4.77 6.47
N LEU A 2 -3.36 4.13 5.73
CA LEU A 2 -3.55 3.83 4.30
C LEU A 2 -3.64 2.32 4.10
N VAL A 3 -4.62 1.88 3.31
CA VAL A 3 -4.72 0.51 2.80
C VAL A 3 -4.55 0.54 1.29
N VAL A 4 -3.62 -0.24 0.78
CA VAL A 4 -3.40 -0.42 -0.66
C VAL A 4 -3.75 -1.86 -1.02
N ALA A 5 -4.69 -2.03 -1.94
CA ALA A 5 -5.23 -3.32 -2.32
C ALA A 5 -5.42 -3.43 -3.84
N PRO A 6 -5.62 -4.63 -4.38
CA PRO A 6 -6.08 -4.77 -5.77
C PRO A 6 -7.40 -4.03 -5.98
N THR A 7 -7.60 -3.47 -7.16
CA THR A 7 -8.81 -2.68 -7.49
C THR A 7 -10.12 -3.42 -7.14
N SER A 8 -10.16 -4.72 -7.39
CA SER A 8 -11.35 -5.56 -7.13
C SER A 8 -11.68 -5.74 -5.64
N VAL A 9 -10.74 -5.47 -4.74
CA VAL A 9 -10.90 -5.68 -3.27
C VAL A 9 -11.12 -4.38 -2.50
N VAL A 10 -10.91 -3.23 -3.12
CA VAL A 10 -11.09 -1.93 -2.45
C VAL A 10 -12.51 -1.80 -1.87
N GLY A 11 -13.54 -2.16 -2.64
CA GLY A 11 -14.94 -2.12 -2.17
C GLY A 11 -15.18 -3.03 -0.96
N ALA A 12 -14.57 -4.22 -0.93
CA ALA A 12 -14.68 -5.15 0.19
C ALA A 12 -14.07 -4.57 1.49
N TRP A 13 -12.95 -3.87 1.39
CA TRP A 13 -12.37 -3.17 2.55
C TRP A 13 -13.31 -2.13 3.14
N VAL A 14 -13.94 -1.31 2.27
CA VAL A 14 -14.89 -0.29 2.70
C VAL A 14 -16.12 -0.93 3.35
N GLU A 15 -16.67 -1.96 2.74
CA GLU A 15 -17.85 -2.69 3.25
C GLU A 15 -17.58 -3.34 4.61
N GLN A 16 -16.45 -4.04 4.75
CA GLN A 16 -16.08 -4.71 6.00
C GLN A 16 -15.77 -3.69 7.11
N ALA A 17 -15.13 -2.57 6.79
CA ALA A 17 -14.92 -1.50 7.75
C ALA A 17 -16.23 -0.92 8.26
N ALA A 18 -17.20 -0.67 7.39
CA ALA A 18 -18.52 -0.19 7.77
C ALA A 18 -19.27 -1.19 8.66
N ARG A 19 -19.07 -2.48 8.43
CA ARG A 19 -19.70 -3.56 9.20
C ARG A 19 -19.10 -3.72 10.61
N PHE A 20 -17.78 -3.74 10.71
CA PHE A 20 -17.08 -4.07 11.96
C PHE A 20 -16.58 -2.85 12.75
N CYS A 21 -16.38 -1.72 12.10
CA CYS A 21 -15.91 -0.48 12.69
C CYS A 21 -16.73 0.71 12.17
N PRO A 22 -18.04 0.78 12.48
CA PRO A 22 -18.93 1.79 11.90
C PRO A 22 -18.56 3.24 12.26
N ASP A 23 -17.84 3.46 13.35
CA ASP A 23 -17.38 4.79 13.78
C ASP A 23 -16.09 5.25 13.04
N LEU A 24 -15.47 4.36 12.28
CA LEU A 24 -14.26 4.67 11.51
C LEU A 24 -14.63 5.42 10.22
N ARG A 25 -14.07 6.61 10.04
CA ARG A 25 -14.27 7.38 8.81
C ARG A 25 -13.39 6.83 7.69
N VAL A 26 -14.00 6.13 6.75
CA VAL A 26 -13.31 5.45 5.64
C VAL A 26 -13.57 6.18 4.34
N ARG A 27 -12.51 6.47 3.59
CA ARG A 27 -12.58 7.06 2.26
C ARG A 27 -11.89 6.16 1.25
N ALA A 28 -12.59 5.83 0.18
CA ALA A 28 -12.02 5.10 -0.95
C ALA A 28 -11.51 6.08 -2.02
N VAL A 29 -10.27 5.90 -2.48
CA VAL A 29 -9.67 6.66 -3.57
C VAL A 29 -9.47 5.70 -4.75
N THR A 30 -10.48 5.64 -5.63
CA THR A 30 -10.55 4.71 -6.77
C THR A 30 -10.39 5.39 -8.11
N ARG A 31 -10.29 6.72 -8.13
CA ARG A 31 -10.13 7.54 -9.34
C ARG A 31 -8.97 8.50 -9.15
N THR A 32 -8.35 8.88 -10.27
CA THR A 32 -7.31 9.92 -10.27
C THR A 32 -7.91 11.29 -9.89
N ARG A 33 -7.06 12.19 -9.40
CA ARG A 33 -7.43 13.56 -9.02
C ARG A 33 -8.26 14.26 -10.09
N ALA A 34 -7.84 14.16 -11.35
CA ALA A 34 -8.55 14.75 -12.47
C ALA A 34 -10.00 14.26 -12.63
N LYS A 35 -10.28 13.02 -12.24
CA LYS A 35 -11.61 12.41 -12.34
C LYS A 35 -12.45 12.55 -11.07
N ARG A 36 -11.83 12.62 -9.90
CA ARG A 36 -12.58 12.78 -8.63
C ARG A 36 -12.81 14.23 -8.25
N GLY A 37 -11.97 15.16 -8.74
CA GLY A 37 -12.09 16.59 -8.46
C GLY A 37 -11.74 17.02 -7.03
N GLU A 38 -11.08 16.15 -6.26
CA GLU A 38 -10.75 16.35 -4.85
C GLU A 38 -9.26 16.01 -4.61
N GLU A 39 -8.59 16.85 -3.83
CA GLU A 39 -7.19 16.65 -3.48
C GLU A 39 -7.05 15.54 -2.43
N LEU A 40 -5.95 14.76 -2.51
CA LEU A 40 -5.68 13.70 -1.53
C LEU A 40 -5.56 14.25 -0.11
N GLY A 41 -4.95 15.41 0.05
CA GLY A 41 -4.81 16.07 1.36
C GLY A 41 -6.15 16.37 2.04
N GLU A 42 -7.16 16.78 1.27
CA GLU A 42 -8.52 17.00 1.76
C GLU A 42 -9.18 15.69 2.21
N ILE A 43 -9.03 14.64 1.43
CA ILE A 43 -9.54 13.30 1.76
C ILE A 43 -8.89 12.78 3.04
N VAL A 44 -7.57 12.90 3.17
CA VAL A 44 -6.82 12.45 4.34
C VAL A 44 -7.22 13.21 5.61
N ALA A 45 -7.47 14.51 5.49
CA ALA A 45 -7.91 15.34 6.63
C ALA A 45 -9.29 14.90 7.18
N ASP A 46 -10.13 14.33 6.33
CA ASP A 46 -11.49 13.90 6.66
C ASP A 46 -11.60 12.39 6.98
N ALA A 47 -10.52 11.65 6.89
CA ALA A 47 -10.56 10.20 7.02
C ALA A 47 -9.64 9.66 8.11
N ASP A 48 -10.09 8.60 8.78
CA ASP A 48 -9.26 7.78 9.66
C ASP A 48 -8.53 6.70 8.84
N MET A 49 -9.19 6.19 7.81
CA MET A 49 -8.64 5.18 6.90
C MET A 49 -8.92 5.57 5.45
N VAL A 50 -7.87 5.60 4.65
CA VAL A 50 -7.95 5.76 3.19
C VAL A 50 -7.66 4.41 2.56
N VAL A 51 -8.52 3.98 1.64
CA VAL A 51 -8.35 2.74 0.87
C VAL A 51 -8.15 3.08 -0.60
N THR A 52 -7.10 2.59 -1.19
CA THR A 52 -6.79 2.82 -2.61
C THR A 52 -6.28 1.55 -3.29
N SER A 53 -6.17 1.59 -4.60
CA SER A 53 -5.57 0.51 -5.38
C SER A 53 -4.07 0.76 -5.62
N TYR A 54 -3.33 -0.31 -5.92
CA TYR A 54 -1.93 -0.20 -6.35
C TYR A 54 -1.79 0.68 -7.60
N THR A 55 -2.75 0.59 -8.51
CA THR A 55 -2.77 1.40 -9.73
C THR A 55 -2.88 2.89 -9.43
N ILE A 56 -3.82 3.30 -8.58
CA ILE A 56 -4.00 4.70 -8.21
C ILE A 56 -2.82 5.21 -7.40
N ALA A 57 -2.32 4.45 -6.43
CA ALA A 57 -1.13 4.83 -5.66
C ALA A 57 0.08 5.10 -6.56
N ARG A 58 0.28 4.29 -7.59
CA ARG A 58 1.33 4.46 -8.59
C ARG A 58 1.11 5.68 -9.48
N LEU A 59 -0.11 5.89 -9.96
CA LEU A 59 -0.44 7.01 -10.85
C LEU A 59 -0.35 8.36 -10.14
N GLU A 60 -0.60 8.40 -8.84
CA GLU A 60 -0.54 9.60 -8.00
C GLU A 60 0.55 9.48 -6.93
N GLU A 61 1.68 8.92 -7.29
CA GLU A 61 2.80 8.63 -6.39
C GLU A 61 3.20 9.85 -5.54
N GLU A 62 3.35 11.00 -6.16
CA GLU A 62 3.75 12.24 -5.47
C GLU A 62 2.78 12.61 -4.36
N ASP A 63 1.48 12.50 -4.61
CA ASP A 63 0.45 12.82 -3.62
C ASP A 63 0.49 11.84 -2.45
N PHE A 64 0.56 10.53 -2.73
CA PHE A 64 0.60 9.50 -1.69
C PHE A 64 1.89 9.49 -0.87
N THR A 65 3.04 9.73 -1.51
CA THR A 65 4.34 9.81 -0.82
C THR A 65 4.53 11.12 -0.05
N GLY A 66 3.75 12.15 -0.38
CA GLY A 66 3.74 13.43 0.32
C GLY A 66 2.99 13.42 1.66
N VAL A 67 2.23 12.38 1.95
CA VAL A 67 1.46 12.24 3.20
C VAL A 67 2.25 11.42 4.22
N ASP A 68 2.23 11.84 5.49
CA ASP A 68 2.75 11.05 6.61
C ASP A 68 1.66 10.09 7.10
N TRP A 69 1.76 8.82 6.71
CA TRP A 69 0.83 7.78 7.11
C TRP A 69 1.22 7.19 8.47
N SER A 70 0.27 7.04 9.37
CA SER A 70 0.51 6.35 10.67
C SER A 70 0.77 4.86 10.47
N TRP A 71 0.03 4.25 9.54
CA TRP A 71 0.13 2.85 9.15
C TRP A 71 -0.10 2.71 7.65
N VAL A 72 0.63 1.80 7.02
CA VAL A 72 0.37 1.35 5.65
C VAL A 72 0.10 -0.15 5.68
N VAL A 73 -1.02 -0.56 5.12
CA VAL A 73 -1.41 -1.96 4.96
C VAL A 73 -1.42 -2.29 3.48
N LEU A 74 -0.68 -3.31 3.08
CA LEU A 74 -0.60 -3.80 1.71
C LEU A 74 -1.35 -5.13 1.62
N ASP A 75 -2.52 -5.11 1.04
CA ASP A 75 -3.29 -6.33 0.81
C ASP A 75 -2.85 -6.99 -0.50
N GLU A 76 -2.87 -8.32 -0.54
CA GLU A 76 -2.34 -9.10 -1.66
C GLU A 76 -0.92 -8.62 -2.04
N ALA A 77 -0.03 -8.58 -1.05
CA ALA A 77 1.29 -7.93 -1.15
C ALA A 77 2.23 -8.57 -2.20
N GLN A 78 1.89 -9.72 -2.76
CA GLN A 78 2.60 -10.31 -3.89
C GLN A 78 2.61 -9.40 -5.13
N PHE A 79 1.71 -8.41 -5.22
CA PHE A 79 1.73 -7.39 -6.28
C PHE A 79 2.98 -6.49 -6.24
N VAL A 80 3.67 -6.42 -5.11
CA VAL A 80 4.88 -5.58 -4.94
C VAL A 80 6.17 -6.39 -4.81
N LYS A 81 6.14 -7.69 -5.08
CA LYS A 81 7.32 -8.56 -4.95
C LYS A 81 8.43 -8.28 -5.98
N ASN A 82 8.12 -7.68 -7.10
CA ASN A 82 9.12 -7.31 -8.11
C ASN A 82 9.76 -5.97 -7.75
N ARG A 83 10.97 -6.01 -7.18
CA ARG A 83 11.73 -4.82 -6.73
C ARG A 83 12.10 -3.84 -7.86
N THR A 84 12.07 -4.27 -9.11
CA THR A 84 12.35 -3.39 -10.27
C THR A 84 11.10 -2.67 -10.77
N ALA A 85 9.93 -3.15 -10.41
CA ALA A 85 8.66 -2.56 -10.83
C ALA A 85 8.42 -1.19 -10.18
N VAL A 86 7.71 -0.34 -10.89
CA VAL A 86 7.32 0.99 -10.40
C VAL A 86 6.47 0.87 -9.13
N THR A 87 5.54 -0.08 -9.10
CA THR A 87 4.67 -0.31 -7.93
C THR A 87 5.47 -0.59 -6.65
N TYR A 88 6.51 -1.42 -6.72
CA TYR A 88 7.42 -1.67 -5.58
C TYR A 88 8.08 -0.37 -5.11
N LYS A 89 8.62 0.41 -6.04
CA LYS A 89 9.29 1.68 -5.74
C LYS A 89 8.34 2.67 -5.08
N THR A 90 7.13 2.81 -5.62
CA THR A 90 6.08 3.67 -5.07
C THR A 90 5.75 3.28 -3.63
N VAL A 91 5.45 2.01 -3.39
CA VAL A 91 5.09 1.51 -2.05
C VAL A 91 6.23 1.70 -1.05
N ARG A 92 7.47 1.45 -1.47
CA ARG A 92 8.64 1.65 -0.63
C ARG A 92 8.89 3.12 -0.29
N SER A 93 8.45 4.04 -1.13
CA SER A 93 8.58 5.49 -0.92
C SER A 93 7.49 6.07 -0.03
N LEU A 94 6.47 5.31 0.34
CA LEU A 94 5.43 5.75 1.26
C LEU A 94 6.03 6.06 2.65
N ARG A 95 5.68 7.21 3.18
CA ARG A 95 6.18 7.69 4.48
C ARG A 95 5.32 7.13 5.59
N THR A 96 5.85 6.16 6.32
CA THR A 96 5.14 5.52 7.44
C THR A 96 6.14 4.90 8.43
N PRO A 97 5.87 4.93 9.74
CA PRO A 97 6.66 4.20 10.72
C PRO A 97 6.39 2.69 10.71
N SER A 98 5.26 2.25 10.14
CA SER A 98 4.85 0.85 10.19
C SER A 98 4.12 0.42 8.92
N THR A 99 4.57 -0.70 8.35
CA THR A 99 3.95 -1.33 7.18
C THR A 99 3.58 -2.77 7.49
N VAL A 100 2.36 -3.15 7.15
CA VAL A 100 1.86 -4.53 7.25
C VAL A 100 1.64 -5.06 5.84
N ALA A 101 2.25 -6.18 5.52
CA ALA A 101 2.06 -6.88 4.25
C ALA A 101 1.20 -8.13 4.48
N ILE A 102 0.09 -8.23 3.78
CA ILE A 102 -0.83 -9.37 3.83
C ILE A 102 -0.70 -10.13 2.51
N THR A 103 -0.34 -11.39 2.59
CA THR A 103 -0.27 -12.26 1.40
C THR A 103 -0.48 -13.72 1.77
N GLY A 104 -1.21 -14.44 0.91
CA GLY A 104 -1.32 -15.89 0.98
C GLY A 104 -0.17 -16.63 0.27
N THR A 105 0.67 -15.94 -0.50
CA THR A 105 1.75 -16.51 -1.32
C THR A 105 3.04 -15.72 -1.19
N PRO A 106 3.67 -15.64 0.02
CA PRO A 106 4.86 -14.82 0.24
C PRO A 106 6.08 -15.35 -0.53
N LEU A 107 6.13 -16.63 -0.81
CA LEU A 107 7.19 -17.30 -1.54
C LEU A 107 6.57 -18.17 -2.65
N GLU A 108 6.56 -17.66 -3.85
CA GLU A 108 5.96 -18.32 -5.01
C GLU A 108 7.02 -18.75 -6.03
N ASN A 109 7.89 -17.83 -6.48
CA ASN A 109 8.83 -18.06 -7.55
C ASN A 109 10.30 -18.06 -7.09
N SER A 110 10.66 -17.21 -6.14
CA SER A 110 12.04 -17.06 -5.69
C SER A 110 12.17 -16.49 -4.29
N LEU A 111 13.33 -16.75 -3.66
CA LEU A 111 13.69 -16.10 -2.40
C LEU A 111 13.77 -14.58 -2.51
N MET A 112 14.03 -14.05 -3.71
CA MET A 112 14.04 -12.60 -3.96
C MET A 112 12.65 -11.98 -3.85
N ASP A 113 11.59 -12.72 -4.13
CA ASP A 113 10.22 -12.27 -3.89
C ASP A 113 9.98 -12.03 -2.40
N LEU A 114 10.41 -12.98 -1.56
CA LEU A 114 10.35 -12.85 -0.11
C LEU A 114 11.21 -11.68 0.39
N TRP A 115 12.43 -11.54 -0.16
CA TRP A 115 13.30 -10.40 0.16
C TRP A 115 12.61 -9.08 -0.11
N SER A 116 11.94 -8.96 -1.27
CA SER A 116 11.23 -7.73 -1.67
C SER A 116 10.13 -7.36 -0.66
N LEU A 117 9.33 -8.33 -0.23
CA LEU A 117 8.27 -8.11 0.75
C LEU A 117 8.84 -7.70 2.12
N LEU A 118 9.88 -8.40 2.59
CA LEU A 118 10.51 -8.08 3.86
C LEU A 118 11.24 -6.73 3.84
N SER A 119 11.78 -6.33 2.69
CA SER A 119 12.42 -5.01 2.55
C SER A 119 11.44 -3.84 2.70
N ILE A 120 10.15 -4.09 2.44
CA ILE A 120 9.06 -3.13 2.63
C ILE A 120 8.54 -3.19 4.07
N ALA A 121 8.20 -4.39 4.54
CA ALA A 121 7.57 -4.56 5.86
C ALA A 121 8.55 -4.36 7.03
N ALA A 122 9.81 -4.72 6.84
CA ALA A 122 10.86 -4.63 7.85
C ALA A 122 12.18 -4.09 7.25
N PRO A 123 12.24 -2.81 6.88
CA PRO A 123 13.44 -2.21 6.29
C PRO A 123 14.66 -2.39 7.18
N GLY A 124 15.77 -2.85 6.59
CA GLY A 124 17.03 -3.07 7.30
C GLY A 124 17.16 -4.43 8.02
N LEU A 125 16.12 -5.25 8.05
CA LEU A 125 16.18 -6.59 8.65
C LEU A 125 17.12 -7.53 7.88
N LEU A 126 17.09 -7.46 6.56
CA LEU A 126 17.90 -8.31 5.68
C LEU A 126 19.06 -7.53 5.06
N PRO A 127 20.16 -8.20 4.71
CA PRO A 127 21.25 -7.57 3.95
C PRO A 127 20.76 -7.10 2.58
N GLY A 128 21.55 -6.27 1.89
CA GLY A 128 21.23 -5.85 0.53
C GLY A 128 21.00 -7.03 -0.43
N PRO A 129 20.27 -6.81 -1.53
CA PRO A 129 19.84 -7.90 -2.41
C PRO A 129 20.99 -8.73 -2.95
N ASP A 130 22.11 -8.11 -3.28
CA ASP A 130 23.31 -8.80 -3.81
C ASP A 130 23.97 -9.73 -2.78
N ARG A 131 23.85 -9.43 -1.50
CA ARG A 131 24.35 -10.27 -0.41
C ARG A 131 23.36 -11.36 -0.02
N PHE A 132 22.09 -11.08 -0.16
CA PHE A 132 21.02 -12.03 0.14
C PHE A 132 20.93 -13.16 -0.89
N ALA A 133 21.22 -12.85 -2.16
CA ALA A 133 21.18 -13.81 -3.28
C ALA A 133 22.37 -14.79 -3.31
N LYS A 134 23.38 -14.58 -2.46
CA LYS A 134 24.54 -15.48 -2.29
C LYS A 134 24.28 -16.53 -1.25
#